data_b62532a9b6babb65d30f91334470f80f
#
_entry.id   b62532a9b6babb65d30f91334470f80f
#
_cell.length_a   1.000
_cell.length_b   1.000
_cell.length_c   1.000
_cell.angle_alpha   90.00
_cell.angle_beta   90.00
_cell.angle_gamma   90.00
#
_symmetry.space_group_name_H-M   'P 1'
#
loop_
_entity.id
_entity.type
_entity.pdbx_description
1 polymer ?
#
loop_
_entity_poly.entity_id
_entity_poly.type
_entity_poly.pdbx_seq_one_letter_code
_entity_poly.pdbx_strand_id
1 'polypeptide(L)'
;MRAIAVAGVILALAAGTAKSQTPNVVGQPVLQPPAHSPSAAKPSQSSQPAAKPPRAAAKAPSTPESRSAAALALSADPVFDEGTYQRIKEALLSYADIQVRGGWPTLPIDAKLAPGASGPDVALLRQRLVIGDDLAPEREAGDVYEEAVTEAVKRFQLRHGLDATGSVNAHTLRALNVSVGARMKQLEASIERLIGSDFIFAERYVVVNIPAAFVEAVAHDKVERRYRVIVGKVDKPSPTLTAYITAINLNPTWTVPLSITKNEIFARMRRDPSYISRMHMRVLGAHDEEISPQSVDWSSDRSPNFTVRQDSGTWNALGNLKIDMPNPYSVYMHDTDSRRLFADDYRFDSHGCTRVDNVRDLATWILDDVPGWNRAAIDAGIAAGVLRIVNLPHKMPVAWVYLTGWVTRDGTIQFREDVYKHDEALDRNALADAAAGGFVAPVPRDVKQVSNLDSR
;
A
#
# COMPACT_ATOMS: atom_id res chain seq x y z
N MET A 1 25.93 26.05 -30.92
CA MET A 1 26.54 26.69 -29.76
C MET A 1 25.75 27.94 -29.41
N ARG A 2 24.88 27.90 -28.47
CA ARG A 2 24.30 29.06 -27.75
C ARG A 2 23.94 28.58 -26.35
N ALA A 3 24.70 29.06 -25.36
CA ALA A 3 24.49 28.83 -23.96
C ALA A 3 23.31 29.68 -23.46
N ILE A 4 22.38 29.11 -22.74
CA ILE A 4 21.34 29.82 -22.00
C ILE A 4 21.76 29.78 -20.52
N ALA A 5 22.07 30.95 -19.98
CA ALA A 5 22.35 31.16 -18.57
C ALA A 5 21.02 31.23 -17.80
N VAL A 6 20.87 30.43 -16.75
CA VAL A 6 19.78 30.55 -15.78
C VAL A 6 20.28 31.36 -14.61
N ALA A 7 19.69 32.55 -14.41
CA ALA A 7 19.97 33.44 -13.29
C ALA A 7 19.24 32.93 -12.03
N GLY A 8 20.00 32.62 -10.99
CA GLY A 8 19.48 32.33 -9.66
C GLY A 8 19.17 33.60 -8.90
N VAL A 9 17.97 33.71 -8.35
CA VAL A 9 17.58 34.77 -7.41
C VAL A 9 17.84 34.27 -5.99
N ILE A 10 18.81 34.89 -5.31
CA ILE A 10 19.10 34.71 -3.90
C ILE A 10 18.27 35.70 -3.10
N LEU A 11 17.38 35.25 -2.26
CA LEU A 11 16.65 36.07 -1.30
C LEU A 11 17.32 35.95 0.08
N ALA A 12 17.92 37.01 0.57
CA ALA A 12 18.52 37.10 1.89
C ALA A 12 17.45 37.41 2.95
N LEU A 13 17.30 36.55 3.95
CA LEU A 13 16.50 36.80 5.14
C LEU A 13 17.40 37.32 6.26
N ALA A 14 17.09 38.52 6.74
CA ALA A 14 17.71 39.14 7.91
C ALA A 14 17.18 38.53 9.21
N ALA A 15 18.07 38.12 10.10
CA ALA A 15 17.76 37.67 11.44
C ALA A 15 17.52 38.87 12.38
N GLY A 16 16.30 38.95 12.93
CA GLY A 16 15.95 39.83 14.02
C GLY A 16 15.83 39.05 15.35
N THR A 17 16.72 39.39 16.30
CA THR A 17 16.71 38.88 17.66
C THR A 17 15.68 39.63 18.51
N ALA A 18 14.69 38.92 19.06
CA ALA A 18 13.77 39.47 20.08
C ALA A 18 13.98 38.73 21.41
N LYS A 19 14.23 39.51 22.47
CA LYS A 19 14.44 39.09 23.84
C LYS A 19 13.14 38.66 24.50
N SER A 20 13.22 37.55 25.25
CA SER A 20 12.23 37.05 26.17
C SER A 20 12.01 37.99 27.35
N GLN A 21 10.74 38.31 27.67
CA GLN A 21 10.31 38.78 28.99
C GLN A 21 9.11 37.97 29.45
N THR A 22 9.26 37.32 30.57
CA THR A 22 8.20 36.66 31.35
C THR A 22 7.46 37.66 32.18
N PRO A 23 6.14 37.57 32.37
CA PRO A 23 5.46 38.17 33.54
C PRO A 23 4.93 37.12 34.51
N ASN A 24 5.01 37.54 35.76
CA ASN A 24 4.66 36.89 37.00
C ASN A 24 3.18 36.47 37.15
N VAL A 25 3.05 35.39 37.92
CA VAL A 25 1.79 34.86 38.48
C VAL A 25 1.31 35.71 39.64
N VAL A 26 0.01 36.08 39.65
CA VAL A 26 -0.72 36.50 40.84
C VAL A 26 -2.10 35.83 40.87
N GLY A 27 -2.30 35.15 41.94
CA GLY A 27 -3.39 34.69 42.76
C GLY A 27 -4.87 34.62 42.25
N GLN A 28 -5.42 33.47 42.60
CA GLN A 28 -6.85 33.10 42.57
C GLN A 28 -7.73 34.00 43.44
N PRO A 29 -9.08 33.99 43.25
CA PRO A 29 -9.89 33.32 44.24
C PRO A 29 -10.99 32.37 43.69
N VAL A 30 -11.19 31.34 44.49
CA VAL A 30 -12.23 30.30 44.45
C VAL A 30 -13.60 30.93 44.71
N LEU A 31 -14.63 30.61 43.92
CA LEU A 31 -16.03 30.83 44.24
C LEU A 31 -16.81 29.52 44.16
N GLN A 32 -17.52 29.22 45.30
CA GLN A 32 -18.43 28.10 45.50
C GLN A 32 -19.77 28.26 44.76
N PRO A 33 -20.50 27.17 44.49
CA PRO A 33 -21.78 27.20 43.80
C PRO A 33 -22.95 27.49 44.74
N PRO A 34 -24.03 28.16 44.29
CA PRO A 34 -25.25 28.30 45.07
C PRO A 34 -26.25 27.16 44.84
N ALA A 35 -27.04 26.94 45.92
CA ALA A 35 -28.01 25.89 46.15
C ALA A 35 -29.28 25.99 45.28
N HIS A 36 -29.94 24.85 45.15
CA HIS A 36 -31.23 24.61 44.49
C HIS A 36 -32.41 25.30 45.16
N SER A 37 -33.39 25.73 44.36
CA SER A 37 -34.82 25.78 44.73
C SER A 37 -35.72 25.56 43.51
N PRO A 38 -36.87 24.88 43.63
CA PRO A 38 -37.62 24.31 42.53
C PRO A 38 -38.73 25.25 42.01
N SER A 39 -38.98 25.28 40.70
CA SER A 39 -40.21 25.88 40.16
C SER A 39 -40.73 25.17 38.88
N ALA A 40 -41.95 24.70 39.05
CA ALA A 40 -43.08 24.57 38.11
C ALA A 40 -42.89 23.94 36.73
N ALA A 41 -43.51 22.79 36.59
CA ALA A 41 -43.78 22.07 35.34
C ALA A 41 -44.69 22.87 34.39
N LYS A 42 -44.31 22.88 33.08
CA LYS A 42 -45.23 23.14 31.95
C LYS A 42 -45.20 21.95 31.00
N PRO A 43 -46.30 21.64 30.27
CA PRO A 43 -46.51 20.35 29.64
C PRO A 43 -45.63 20.15 28.41
N SER A 44 -45.07 18.95 28.29
CA SER A 44 -44.23 18.48 27.20
C SER A 44 -45.06 18.29 25.93
N GLN A 45 -44.69 19.00 24.87
CA GLN A 45 -45.03 18.60 23.50
C GLN A 45 -44.08 17.46 23.10
N SER A 46 -44.65 16.32 22.78
CA SER A 46 -43.94 15.16 22.25
C SER A 46 -43.36 15.48 20.90
N SER A 47 -42.05 15.80 20.82
CA SER A 47 -41.31 15.78 19.60
C SER A 47 -40.95 14.33 19.25
N GLN A 48 -41.54 13.79 18.17
CA GLN A 48 -41.13 12.54 17.55
C GLN A 48 -39.63 12.62 17.24
N PRO A 49 -38.84 11.56 17.50
CA PRO A 49 -37.43 11.53 17.07
C PRO A 49 -37.39 11.56 15.55
N ALA A 50 -36.59 12.49 14.99
CA ALA A 50 -36.28 12.53 13.57
C ALA A 50 -35.74 11.16 13.14
N ALA A 51 -36.35 10.59 12.10
CA ALA A 51 -35.90 9.33 11.50
C ALA A 51 -34.42 9.43 11.12
N LYS A 52 -33.61 8.52 11.64
CA LYS A 52 -32.22 8.35 11.22
C LYS A 52 -32.18 8.18 9.71
N PRO A 53 -31.26 8.88 8.98
CA PRO A 53 -31.12 8.67 7.57
C PRO A 53 -30.86 7.19 7.27
N PRO A 54 -31.36 6.62 6.17
CA PRO A 54 -31.17 5.22 5.85
C PRO A 54 -29.68 4.92 5.80
N ARG A 55 -29.25 3.97 6.63
CA ARG A 55 -27.91 3.41 6.62
C ARG A 55 -27.65 2.92 5.20
N ALA A 56 -26.60 3.45 4.54
CA ALA A 56 -26.18 2.98 3.23
C ALA A 56 -26.18 1.44 3.22
N ALA A 57 -26.83 0.84 2.24
CA ALA A 57 -26.92 -0.62 2.14
C ALA A 57 -25.50 -1.17 2.21
N ALA A 58 -25.25 -2.05 3.19
CA ALA A 58 -23.96 -2.71 3.31
C ALA A 58 -23.70 -3.45 1.98
N LYS A 59 -22.61 -3.11 1.30
CA LYS A 59 -22.14 -3.84 0.13
C LYS A 59 -22.15 -5.34 0.47
N ALA A 60 -22.79 -6.15 -0.37
CA ALA A 60 -22.79 -7.60 -0.19
C ALA A 60 -21.34 -8.11 -0.05
N PRO A 61 -21.04 -9.06 0.83
CA PRO A 61 -19.69 -9.58 0.99
C PRO A 61 -19.22 -10.15 -0.34
N SER A 62 -18.21 -9.52 -0.96
CA SER A 62 -17.63 -9.98 -2.21
C SER A 62 -16.79 -11.23 -1.96
N THR A 63 -16.92 -12.26 -2.80
CA THR A 63 -16.08 -13.45 -2.72
C THR A 63 -14.64 -13.14 -3.16
N PRO A 64 -13.63 -13.97 -2.77
CA PRO A 64 -12.25 -13.79 -3.27
C PRO A 64 -12.17 -13.78 -4.80
N GLU A 65 -12.96 -14.62 -5.47
CA GLU A 65 -13.02 -14.72 -6.94
C GLU A 65 -13.57 -13.44 -7.55
N SER A 66 -14.66 -12.89 -7.01
CA SER A 66 -15.24 -11.64 -7.50
C SER A 66 -14.30 -10.44 -7.31
N ARG A 67 -13.55 -10.40 -6.19
CA ARG A 67 -12.53 -9.36 -5.96
C ARG A 67 -11.35 -9.50 -6.92
N SER A 68 -10.90 -10.72 -7.20
CA SER A 68 -9.81 -10.98 -8.16
C SER A 68 -10.21 -10.60 -9.58
N ALA A 69 -11.43 -10.95 -10.00
CA ALA A 69 -11.96 -10.56 -11.30
C ALA A 69 -12.07 -9.04 -11.45
N ALA A 70 -12.60 -8.34 -10.43
CA ALA A 70 -12.66 -6.89 -10.41
C ALA A 70 -11.26 -6.24 -10.44
N ALA A 71 -10.29 -6.81 -9.72
CA ALA A 71 -8.92 -6.33 -9.71
C ALA A 71 -8.24 -6.53 -11.08
N LEU A 72 -8.46 -7.66 -11.73
CA LEU A 72 -7.92 -7.94 -13.06
C LEU A 72 -8.50 -7.01 -14.14
N ALA A 73 -9.80 -6.66 -14.02
CA ALA A 73 -10.48 -5.77 -14.94
C ALA A 73 -9.98 -4.30 -14.91
N LEU A 74 -9.14 -3.93 -13.91
CA LEU A 74 -8.60 -2.56 -13.83
C LEU A 74 -7.63 -2.26 -14.99
N SER A 75 -6.78 -3.20 -15.35
CA SER A 75 -5.85 -3.10 -16.49
C SER A 75 -5.25 -4.49 -16.77
N ALA A 76 -5.01 -4.81 -18.03
CA ALA A 76 -4.22 -5.97 -18.41
C ALA A 76 -2.70 -5.69 -18.40
N ASP A 77 -2.30 -4.44 -18.22
CA ASP A 77 -0.89 -4.04 -18.23
C ASP A 77 -0.25 -4.19 -16.86
N PRO A 78 0.98 -4.71 -16.80
CA PRO A 78 1.74 -4.80 -15.56
C PRO A 78 2.06 -3.42 -14.96
N VAL A 79 2.08 -3.37 -13.64
CA VAL A 79 2.56 -2.18 -12.90
C VAL A 79 4.07 -1.99 -13.07
N PHE A 80 4.81 -3.06 -13.31
CA PHE A 80 6.25 -3.07 -13.46
C PHE A 80 6.68 -4.04 -14.56
N ASP A 81 7.25 -3.50 -15.64
CA ASP A 81 7.84 -4.21 -16.77
C ASP A 81 9.09 -3.46 -17.27
N GLU A 82 9.77 -4.00 -18.28
CA GLU A 82 11.01 -3.42 -18.84
C GLU A 82 10.84 -1.97 -19.31
N GLY A 83 9.66 -1.59 -19.79
CA GLY A 83 9.36 -0.23 -20.29
C GLY A 83 8.92 0.76 -19.23
N THR A 84 8.68 0.32 -17.99
CA THR A 84 8.09 1.17 -16.93
C THR A 84 8.93 2.41 -16.65
N TYR A 85 10.25 2.27 -16.54
CA TYR A 85 11.15 3.40 -16.30
C TYR A 85 11.04 4.47 -17.40
N GLN A 86 11.06 4.07 -18.66
CA GLN A 86 11.00 5.02 -19.78
C GLN A 86 9.65 5.73 -19.86
N ARG A 87 8.55 5.02 -19.67
CA ARG A 87 7.20 5.61 -19.65
C ARG A 87 7.01 6.63 -18.52
N ILE A 88 7.58 6.37 -17.33
CA ILE A 88 7.53 7.32 -16.21
C ILE A 88 8.32 8.59 -16.56
N LYS A 89 9.48 8.49 -17.22
CA LYS A 89 10.24 9.66 -17.68
C LYS A 89 9.43 10.52 -18.67
N GLU A 90 8.75 9.89 -19.60
CA GLU A 90 7.90 10.58 -20.58
C GLU A 90 6.72 11.28 -19.88
N ALA A 91 6.07 10.62 -18.93
CA ALA A 91 5.03 11.23 -18.11
C ALA A 91 5.53 12.41 -17.28
N LEU A 92 6.75 12.31 -16.73
CA LEU A 92 7.35 13.43 -15.98
C LEU A 92 7.53 14.66 -16.85
N LEU A 93 7.95 14.50 -18.11
CA LEU A 93 8.04 15.60 -19.08
C LEU A 93 6.68 16.23 -19.37
N SER A 94 5.63 15.41 -19.54
CA SER A 94 4.27 15.89 -19.74
C SER A 94 3.75 16.69 -18.53
N TYR A 95 4.04 16.22 -17.31
CA TYR A 95 3.65 16.92 -16.08
C TYR A 95 4.45 18.21 -15.89
N ALA A 96 5.73 18.24 -16.28
CA ALA A 96 6.53 19.46 -16.28
C ALA A 96 5.93 20.53 -17.23
N ASP A 97 5.44 20.12 -18.40
CA ASP A 97 4.75 21.03 -19.33
C ASP A 97 3.43 21.56 -18.74
N ILE A 98 2.64 20.71 -18.07
CA ILE A 98 1.45 21.15 -17.31
C ILE A 98 1.85 22.16 -16.23
N GLN A 99 2.93 21.91 -15.49
CA GLN A 99 3.42 22.82 -14.44
C GLN A 99 3.83 24.20 -15.02
N VAL A 100 4.53 24.23 -16.15
CA VAL A 100 4.94 25.47 -16.84
C VAL A 100 3.74 26.28 -17.32
N ARG A 101 2.65 25.61 -17.73
CA ARG A 101 1.38 26.25 -18.11
C ARG A 101 0.54 26.72 -16.92
N GLY A 102 1.03 26.61 -15.68
CA GLY A 102 0.36 27.06 -14.47
C GLY A 102 -0.35 25.96 -13.68
N GLY A 103 -0.24 24.72 -14.10
CA GLY A 103 -0.84 23.56 -13.43
C GLY A 103 -2.35 23.43 -13.65
N TRP A 104 -3.03 22.89 -12.67
CA TRP A 104 -4.50 22.73 -12.68
C TRP A 104 -5.16 23.42 -11.48
N PRO A 105 -6.48 23.77 -11.59
CA PRO A 105 -7.20 24.43 -10.51
C PRO A 105 -7.35 23.52 -9.28
N THR A 106 -7.40 24.16 -8.10
CA THR A 106 -7.77 23.53 -6.83
C THR A 106 -9.27 23.70 -6.62
N LEU A 107 -9.94 22.58 -6.32
CA LEU A 107 -11.36 22.56 -6.04
C LEU A 107 -11.64 22.97 -4.58
N PRO A 108 -12.71 23.73 -4.29
CA PRO A 108 -13.10 24.08 -2.94
C PRO A 108 -13.32 22.83 -2.07
N ILE A 109 -12.93 22.91 -0.79
CA ILE A 109 -13.00 21.76 0.12
C ILE A 109 -14.44 21.34 0.47
N ASP A 110 -15.37 22.26 0.34
CA ASP A 110 -16.80 22.08 0.58
C ASP A 110 -17.61 21.88 -0.71
N ALA A 111 -16.95 21.79 -1.88
CA ALA A 111 -17.59 21.57 -3.17
C ALA A 111 -18.46 20.31 -3.16
N LYS A 112 -19.70 20.45 -3.61
CA LYS A 112 -20.68 19.34 -3.73
C LYS A 112 -20.75 18.86 -5.17
N LEU A 113 -19.87 17.91 -5.51
CA LEU A 113 -19.64 17.41 -6.87
C LEU A 113 -20.17 15.98 -7.01
N ALA A 114 -21.37 15.86 -7.56
CA ALA A 114 -22.02 14.58 -7.81
C ALA A 114 -22.84 14.67 -9.11
N PRO A 115 -23.18 13.54 -9.74
CA PRO A 115 -24.03 13.53 -10.95
C PRO A 115 -25.29 14.37 -10.78
N GLY A 116 -25.56 15.25 -11.75
CA GLY A 116 -26.68 16.19 -11.74
C GLY A 116 -26.40 17.51 -11.03
N ALA A 117 -25.27 17.72 -10.36
CA ALA A 117 -24.89 19.02 -9.81
C ALA A 117 -24.59 20.02 -10.93
N SER A 118 -24.69 21.32 -10.63
CA SER A 118 -24.33 22.39 -11.56
C SER A 118 -23.72 23.58 -10.80
N GLY A 119 -22.96 24.40 -11.53
CA GLY A 119 -22.38 25.62 -11.01
C GLY A 119 -20.85 25.71 -11.18
N PRO A 120 -20.22 26.78 -10.61
CA PRO A 120 -18.83 27.11 -10.88
C PRO A 120 -17.84 26.00 -10.42
N ASP A 121 -18.15 25.27 -9.35
CA ASP A 121 -17.30 24.17 -8.91
C ASP A 121 -17.26 23.00 -9.90
N VAL A 122 -18.38 22.77 -10.63
CA VAL A 122 -18.42 21.77 -11.71
C VAL A 122 -17.59 22.23 -12.90
N ALA A 123 -17.62 23.54 -13.23
CA ALA A 123 -16.75 24.09 -14.29
C ALA A 123 -15.26 23.91 -13.94
N LEU A 124 -14.87 24.18 -12.68
CA LEU A 124 -13.50 23.93 -12.21
C LEU A 124 -13.13 22.43 -12.26
N LEU A 125 -14.07 21.55 -11.90
CA LEU A 125 -13.86 20.10 -12.01
C LEU A 125 -13.63 19.67 -13.45
N ARG A 126 -14.41 20.18 -14.40
CA ARG A 126 -14.26 19.87 -15.83
C ARG A 126 -12.87 20.30 -16.32
N GLN A 127 -12.44 21.53 -16.03
CA GLN A 127 -11.10 22.02 -16.35
C GLN A 127 -10.01 21.13 -15.72
N ARG A 128 -10.16 20.74 -14.45
CA ARG A 128 -9.23 19.85 -13.75
C ARG A 128 -9.11 18.50 -14.44
N LEU A 129 -10.24 17.93 -14.89
CA LEU A 129 -10.30 16.63 -15.55
C LEU A 129 -9.74 16.68 -16.97
N VAL A 130 -9.93 17.77 -17.71
CA VAL A 130 -9.33 17.97 -19.04
C VAL A 130 -7.81 18.08 -18.95
N ILE A 131 -7.29 18.92 -18.06
CA ILE A 131 -5.83 19.06 -17.87
C ILE A 131 -5.20 17.72 -17.43
N GLY A 132 -5.93 16.90 -16.71
CA GLY A 132 -5.49 15.59 -16.25
C GLY A 132 -5.71 14.45 -17.24
N ASP A 133 -6.21 14.74 -18.44
CA ASP A 133 -6.53 13.76 -19.49
C ASP A 133 -7.62 12.74 -19.10
N ASP A 134 -8.49 13.12 -18.15
CA ASP A 134 -9.63 12.30 -17.74
C ASP A 134 -10.91 12.69 -18.51
N LEU A 135 -10.99 13.90 -19.07
CA LEU A 135 -12.11 14.42 -19.86
C LEU A 135 -11.60 14.99 -21.19
N ALA A 136 -12.29 14.70 -22.28
CA ALA A 136 -11.90 15.21 -23.60
C ALA A 136 -11.98 16.75 -23.64
N PRO A 137 -11.05 17.45 -24.31
CA PRO A 137 -10.99 18.91 -24.35
C PRO A 137 -12.28 19.58 -24.84
N GLU A 138 -13.00 18.96 -25.78
CA GLU A 138 -14.26 19.47 -26.32
C GLU A 138 -15.39 19.51 -25.27
N ARG A 139 -15.17 18.84 -24.13
CA ARG A 139 -16.08 18.78 -22.98
C ARG A 139 -15.69 19.69 -21.83
N GLU A 140 -14.68 20.55 -22.00
CA GLU A 140 -14.24 21.47 -20.94
C GLU A 140 -15.32 22.49 -20.58
N ALA A 141 -15.94 23.10 -21.60
CA ALA A 141 -16.96 24.11 -21.42
C ALA A 141 -18.24 23.57 -20.75
N GLY A 142 -18.85 24.40 -19.88
CA GLY A 142 -20.08 24.08 -19.17
C GLY A 142 -19.90 23.91 -17.67
N ASP A 143 -21.01 23.93 -16.97
CA ASP A 143 -21.08 23.89 -15.51
C ASP A 143 -22.03 22.78 -14.99
N VAL A 144 -22.40 21.82 -15.84
CA VAL A 144 -23.30 20.72 -15.49
C VAL A 144 -22.49 19.42 -15.32
N TYR A 145 -22.73 18.70 -14.23
CA TYR A 145 -22.17 17.38 -13.95
C TYR A 145 -22.99 16.30 -14.70
N GLU A 146 -22.78 16.24 -16.00
CA GLU A 146 -23.43 15.30 -16.89
C GLU A 146 -22.72 13.92 -16.91
N GLU A 147 -23.25 12.96 -17.68
CA GLU A 147 -22.71 11.60 -17.78
C GLU A 147 -21.23 11.59 -18.22
N ALA A 148 -20.83 12.46 -19.15
CA ALA A 148 -19.43 12.57 -19.57
C ALA A 148 -18.48 12.91 -18.43
N VAL A 149 -18.90 13.79 -17.50
CA VAL A 149 -18.14 14.13 -16.29
C VAL A 149 -18.15 12.97 -15.30
N THR A 150 -19.29 12.28 -15.17
CA THR A 150 -19.39 11.08 -14.32
C THR A 150 -18.40 10.01 -14.75
N GLU A 151 -18.31 9.70 -16.03
CA GLU A 151 -17.35 8.74 -16.57
C GLU A 151 -15.89 9.23 -16.45
N ALA A 152 -15.64 10.52 -16.63
CA ALA A 152 -14.33 11.12 -16.41
C ALA A 152 -13.87 10.98 -14.94
N VAL A 153 -14.76 11.23 -13.98
CA VAL A 153 -14.48 11.04 -12.55
C VAL A 153 -14.25 9.57 -12.24
N LYS A 154 -14.97 8.62 -12.84
CA LYS A 154 -14.70 7.19 -12.67
C LYS A 154 -13.30 6.82 -13.18
N ARG A 155 -12.88 7.32 -14.37
CA ARG A 155 -11.52 7.11 -14.89
C ARG A 155 -10.47 7.67 -13.93
N PHE A 156 -10.65 8.92 -13.48
CA PHE A 156 -9.79 9.52 -12.48
C PHE A 156 -9.69 8.66 -11.21
N GLN A 157 -10.82 8.21 -10.67
CA GLN A 157 -10.86 7.38 -9.47
C GLN A 157 -10.09 6.07 -9.66
N LEU A 158 -10.30 5.36 -10.77
CA LEU A 158 -9.61 4.10 -11.06
C LEU A 158 -8.08 4.28 -11.11
N ARG A 159 -7.59 5.27 -11.88
CA ARG A 159 -6.15 5.50 -12.00
C ARG A 159 -5.51 6.06 -10.73
N HIS A 160 -6.32 6.47 -9.75
CA HIS A 160 -5.86 6.87 -8.40
C HIS A 160 -6.13 5.80 -7.32
N GLY A 161 -6.58 4.61 -7.71
CA GLY A 161 -6.85 3.50 -6.78
C GLY A 161 -8.05 3.73 -5.87
N LEU A 162 -8.99 4.57 -6.30
CA LEU A 162 -10.23 4.87 -5.59
C LEU A 162 -11.41 4.08 -6.18
N ASP A 163 -12.47 3.89 -5.40
CA ASP A 163 -13.71 3.30 -5.89
C ASP A 163 -14.33 4.17 -7.00
N ALA A 164 -14.60 3.57 -8.15
CA ALA A 164 -15.14 4.25 -9.33
C ALA A 164 -16.65 4.55 -9.19
N THR A 165 -17.00 5.40 -8.25
CA THR A 165 -18.38 5.78 -7.96
C THR A 165 -18.93 6.82 -8.93
N GLY A 166 -18.05 7.57 -9.61
CA GLY A 166 -18.43 8.70 -10.44
C GLY A 166 -18.87 9.92 -9.63
N SER A 167 -18.80 9.91 -8.31
CA SER A 167 -19.08 11.05 -7.43
C SER A 167 -17.82 11.46 -6.68
N VAL A 168 -17.62 12.76 -6.46
CA VAL A 168 -16.44 13.29 -5.77
C VAL A 168 -16.70 13.29 -4.27
N ASN A 169 -16.25 12.22 -3.60
CA ASN A 169 -16.20 12.16 -2.13
C ASN A 169 -14.92 12.82 -1.58
N ALA A 170 -14.76 12.84 -0.27
CA ALA A 170 -13.59 13.46 0.38
C ALA A 170 -12.24 12.85 -0.08
N HIS A 171 -12.16 11.54 -0.35
CA HIS A 171 -10.95 10.90 -0.86
C HIS A 171 -10.66 11.33 -2.30
N THR A 172 -11.68 11.33 -3.16
CA THR A 172 -11.57 11.79 -4.55
C THR A 172 -11.17 13.27 -4.61
N LEU A 173 -11.79 14.12 -3.77
CA LEU A 173 -11.45 15.55 -3.71
C LEU A 173 -10.00 15.79 -3.29
N ARG A 174 -9.51 15.09 -2.27
CA ARG A 174 -8.10 15.17 -1.88
C ARG A 174 -7.17 14.78 -3.04
N ALA A 175 -7.48 13.70 -3.74
CA ALA A 175 -6.67 13.23 -4.87
C ALA A 175 -6.68 14.24 -6.05
N LEU A 176 -7.83 14.87 -6.35
CA LEU A 176 -7.96 15.92 -7.36
C LEU A 176 -7.12 17.16 -7.01
N ASN A 177 -7.04 17.50 -5.73
CA ASN A 177 -6.35 18.69 -5.21
C ASN A 177 -4.84 18.47 -4.96
N VAL A 178 -4.29 17.28 -5.20
CA VAL A 178 -2.83 17.10 -5.19
C VAL A 178 -2.24 17.91 -6.34
N SER A 179 -1.29 18.80 -6.04
CA SER A 179 -0.68 19.68 -7.04
C SER A 179 0.13 18.92 -8.10
N VAL A 180 0.34 19.55 -9.26
CA VAL A 180 1.21 19.00 -10.32
C VAL A 180 2.61 18.71 -9.81
N GLY A 181 3.21 19.65 -9.07
CA GLY A 181 4.54 19.47 -8.48
C GLY A 181 4.61 18.27 -7.54
N ALA A 182 3.56 18.03 -6.72
CA ALA A 182 3.52 16.83 -5.86
C ALA A 182 3.39 15.54 -6.68
N ARG A 183 2.66 15.54 -7.81
CA ARG A 183 2.60 14.40 -8.72
C ARG A 183 3.93 14.14 -9.43
N MET A 184 4.63 15.20 -9.84
CA MET A 184 5.98 15.09 -10.39
C MET A 184 6.93 14.41 -9.40
N LYS A 185 6.93 14.80 -8.13
CA LYS A 185 7.72 14.17 -7.07
C LYS A 185 7.42 12.68 -6.91
N GLN A 186 6.17 12.25 -7.03
CA GLN A 186 5.80 10.82 -7.02
C GLN A 186 6.40 10.07 -8.21
N LEU A 187 6.41 10.68 -9.41
CA LEU A 187 7.04 10.09 -10.60
C LEU A 187 8.56 10.06 -10.45
N GLU A 188 9.19 11.14 -9.98
CA GLU A 188 10.63 11.23 -9.70
C GLU A 188 11.06 10.17 -8.68
N ALA A 189 10.36 10.05 -7.56
CA ALA A 189 10.63 9.05 -6.53
C ALA A 189 10.48 7.62 -7.06
N SER A 190 9.53 7.39 -7.97
CA SER A 190 9.39 6.08 -8.63
C SER A 190 10.55 5.80 -9.58
N ILE A 191 11.03 6.78 -10.36
CA ILE A 191 12.21 6.68 -11.20
C ILE A 191 13.44 6.33 -10.37
N GLU A 192 13.70 7.04 -9.28
CA GLU A 192 14.86 6.82 -8.40
C GLU A 192 14.89 5.40 -7.84
N ARG A 193 13.72 4.85 -7.47
CA ARG A 193 13.62 3.45 -6.98
C ARG A 193 13.87 2.42 -8.07
N LEU A 194 13.60 2.76 -9.33
CA LEU A 194 13.85 1.86 -10.46
C LEU A 194 15.31 1.95 -10.96
N ILE A 195 15.99 3.08 -10.71
CA ILE A 195 17.43 3.21 -10.98
C ILE A 195 18.20 2.24 -10.07
N GLY A 196 18.89 1.28 -10.67
CA GLY A 196 19.66 0.28 -9.93
C GLY A 196 18.83 -0.92 -9.47
N SER A 197 17.59 -1.07 -9.93
CA SER A 197 16.88 -2.34 -9.83
C SER A 197 17.64 -3.40 -10.60
N ASP A 198 17.93 -4.52 -9.92
CA ASP A 198 18.56 -5.72 -10.49
C ASP A 198 17.53 -6.77 -10.90
N PHE A 199 16.25 -6.40 -10.99
CA PHE A 199 15.19 -7.32 -11.37
C PHE A 199 15.35 -7.77 -12.82
N ILE A 200 15.41 -9.09 -12.99
CA ILE A 200 15.50 -9.73 -14.32
C ILE A 200 14.08 -10.14 -14.72
N PHE A 201 13.56 -9.47 -15.74
CA PHE A 201 12.27 -9.82 -16.32
C PHE A 201 12.39 -11.16 -17.05
N ALA A 202 11.50 -12.08 -16.72
CA ALA A 202 11.33 -13.35 -17.38
C ALA A 202 9.98 -13.40 -18.07
N GLU A 203 9.73 -14.41 -18.89
CA GLU A 203 8.43 -14.62 -19.54
C GLU A 203 7.28 -14.69 -18.52
N ARG A 204 7.56 -15.28 -17.33
CA ARG A 204 6.62 -15.31 -16.19
C ARG A 204 7.30 -14.76 -14.93
N TYR A 205 6.63 -13.85 -14.26
CA TYR A 205 7.09 -13.28 -12.99
C TYR A 205 5.93 -12.78 -12.13
N VAL A 206 6.22 -12.50 -10.86
CA VAL A 206 5.26 -11.93 -9.91
C VAL A 206 5.72 -10.55 -9.49
N VAL A 207 4.81 -9.58 -9.41
CA VAL A 207 5.13 -8.25 -8.86
C VAL A 207 4.11 -7.84 -7.81
N VAL A 208 4.60 -7.30 -6.69
CA VAL A 208 3.78 -6.65 -5.67
C VAL A 208 4.08 -5.16 -5.71
N ASN A 209 3.10 -4.34 -6.06
CA ASN A 209 3.24 -2.90 -5.83
C ASN A 209 2.64 -2.55 -4.46
N ILE A 210 3.51 -2.25 -3.51
CA ILE A 210 3.16 -2.03 -2.10
C ILE A 210 2.14 -0.90 -1.94
N PRO A 211 2.32 0.33 -2.49
CA PRO A 211 1.34 1.41 -2.37
C PRO A 211 -0.02 1.09 -3.00
N ALA A 212 -0.04 0.24 -4.03
CA ALA A 212 -1.28 -0.19 -4.67
C ALA A 212 -1.99 -1.30 -3.88
N ALA A 213 -1.27 -2.00 -2.99
CA ALA A 213 -1.74 -3.18 -2.28
C ALA A 213 -2.35 -4.24 -3.21
N PHE A 214 -1.63 -4.52 -4.31
CA PHE A 214 -1.92 -5.58 -5.27
C PHE A 214 -0.69 -6.43 -5.55
N VAL A 215 -0.93 -7.71 -5.80
CA VAL A 215 0.02 -8.63 -6.44
C VAL A 215 -0.48 -8.98 -7.83
N GLU A 216 0.43 -9.01 -8.78
CA GLU A 216 0.19 -9.36 -10.18
C GLU A 216 1.03 -10.56 -10.56
N ALA A 217 0.41 -11.53 -11.23
CA ALA A 217 1.05 -12.63 -11.92
C ALA A 217 1.10 -12.27 -13.41
N VAL A 218 2.28 -12.07 -13.93
CA VAL A 218 2.53 -11.57 -15.29
C VAL A 218 3.10 -12.70 -16.13
N ALA A 219 2.51 -12.90 -17.30
CA ALA A 219 3.05 -13.76 -18.35
C ALA A 219 2.88 -13.10 -19.72
N HIS A 220 3.87 -13.31 -20.60
CA HIS A 220 3.85 -12.75 -21.96
C HIS A 220 3.53 -11.24 -21.98
N ASP A 221 4.11 -10.51 -21.04
CA ASP A 221 3.94 -9.07 -20.88
C ASP A 221 2.51 -8.62 -20.50
N LYS A 222 1.65 -9.52 -20.04
CA LYS A 222 0.29 -9.23 -19.59
C LYS A 222 0.02 -9.73 -18.18
N VAL A 223 -0.80 -9.01 -17.46
CA VAL A 223 -1.32 -9.48 -16.17
C VAL A 223 -2.36 -10.55 -16.41
N GLU A 224 -2.02 -11.80 -16.13
CA GLU A 224 -2.98 -12.91 -16.19
C GLU A 224 -3.79 -13.05 -14.92
N ARG A 225 -3.21 -12.64 -13.76
CA ARG A 225 -3.90 -12.65 -12.46
C ARG A 225 -3.54 -11.40 -11.67
N ARG A 226 -4.51 -10.85 -10.95
CA ARG A 226 -4.31 -9.74 -10.00
C ARG A 226 -5.13 -9.98 -8.76
N TYR A 227 -4.48 -9.86 -7.59
CA TYR A 227 -5.13 -10.08 -6.30
C TYR A 227 -4.87 -8.92 -5.36
N ARG A 228 -5.88 -8.60 -4.53
CA ARG A 228 -5.68 -7.71 -3.39
C ARG A 228 -4.68 -8.34 -2.42
N VAL A 229 -3.84 -7.51 -1.81
CA VAL A 229 -2.94 -7.96 -0.76
C VAL A 229 -3.06 -7.07 0.47
N ILE A 230 -2.64 -7.62 1.62
CA ILE A 230 -2.42 -6.85 2.84
C ILE A 230 -0.91 -6.82 3.05
N VAL A 231 -0.35 -5.61 2.99
CA VAL A 231 1.08 -5.34 3.17
C VAL A 231 1.37 -4.81 4.57
N GLY A 232 2.63 -4.55 4.86
CA GLY A 232 3.08 -4.06 6.16
C GLY A 232 2.42 -2.75 6.58
N LYS A 233 2.18 -2.59 7.88
CA LYS A 233 1.74 -1.32 8.45
C LYS A 233 2.89 -0.30 8.49
N VAL A 234 2.57 0.97 8.72
CA VAL A 234 3.54 2.09 8.64
C VAL A 234 4.75 1.89 9.56
N ASP A 235 4.55 1.37 10.78
CA ASP A 235 5.62 1.09 11.75
C ASP A 235 6.36 -0.24 11.51
N LYS A 236 5.86 -1.09 10.59
CA LYS A 236 6.45 -2.35 10.15
C LYS A 236 6.26 -2.53 8.65
N PRO A 237 6.89 -1.68 7.83
CA PRO A 237 6.65 -1.64 6.39
C PRO A 237 7.11 -2.92 5.69
N SER A 238 6.45 -3.26 4.60
CA SER A 238 6.97 -4.23 3.65
C SER A 238 8.19 -3.63 2.95
N PRO A 239 9.32 -4.36 2.87
CA PRO A 239 10.50 -3.87 2.16
C PRO A 239 10.32 -3.91 0.65
N THR A 240 11.01 -3.04 -0.08
CA THR A 240 11.26 -3.23 -1.50
C THR A 240 12.38 -4.25 -1.69
N LEU A 241 12.21 -5.20 -2.59
CA LEU A 241 13.19 -6.24 -2.85
C LEU A 241 12.95 -6.93 -4.19
N THR A 242 13.99 -7.58 -4.69
CA THR A 242 13.93 -8.60 -5.73
C THR A 242 14.31 -9.95 -5.14
N ALA A 243 13.61 -11.00 -5.54
CA ALA A 243 13.85 -12.36 -5.05
C ALA A 243 13.34 -13.39 -6.07
N TYR A 244 13.41 -14.66 -5.68
CA TYR A 244 12.83 -15.75 -6.46
C TYR A 244 11.91 -16.58 -5.59
N ILE A 245 10.72 -16.88 -6.10
CA ILE A 245 9.84 -17.89 -5.53
C ILE A 245 10.48 -19.26 -5.79
N THR A 246 10.64 -20.05 -4.74
CA THR A 246 11.32 -21.35 -4.77
C THR A 246 10.42 -22.53 -4.45
N ALA A 247 9.37 -22.30 -3.66
CA ALA A 247 8.46 -23.36 -3.22
C ALA A 247 7.08 -22.82 -2.81
N ILE A 248 6.10 -23.72 -2.86
CA ILE A 248 4.77 -23.53 -2.26
C ILE A 248 4.65 -24.49 -1.08
N ASN A 249 4.36 -23.97 0.10
CA ASN A 249 4.14 -24.78 1.31
C ASN A 249 2.64 -24.86 1.62
N LEU A 250 2.09 -26.05 1.61
CA LEU A 250 0.72 -26.34 2.03
C LEU A 250 0.72 -26.71 3.51
N ASN A 251 -0.26 -26.23 4.26
CA ASN A 251 -0.38 -26.43 5.71
C ASN A 251 0.92 -26.06 6.48
N PRO A 252 1.45 -24.85 6.29
CA PRO A 252 2.69 -24.46 6.95
C PRO A 252 2.52 -24.36 8.47
N THR A 253 3.58 -24.65 9.22
CA THR A 253 3.73 -24.16 10.56
C THR A 253 4.29 -22.74 10.51
N TRP A 254 4.02 -21.93 11.52
CA TRP A 254 4.55 -20.58 11.60
C TRP A 254 5.55 -20.44 12.76
N THR A 255 6.80 -20.33 12.43
CA THR A 255 7.82 -19.92 13.39
C THR A 255 7.70 -18.43 13.62
N VAL A 256 7.33 -18.03 14.83
CA VAL A 256 7.07 -16.64 15.18
C VAL A 256 8.39 -15.87 15.22
N PRO A 257 8.55 -14.79 14.46
CA PRO A 257 9.74 -13.96 14.50
C PRO A 257 10.04 -13.45 15.92
N LEU A 258 11.33 -13.35 16.26
CA LEU A 258 11.79 -12.92 17.58
C LEU A 258 11.19 -11.56 17.98
N SER A 259 11.09 -10.63 17.05
CA SER A 259 10.49 -9.31 17.29
C SER A 259 9.01 -9.41 17.70
N ILE A 260 8.24 -10.28 17.07
CA ILE A 260 6.84 -10.52 17.42
C ILE A 260 6.75 -11.25 18.75
N THR A 261 7.62 -12.26 18.99
CA THR A 261 7.69 -12.97 20.27
C THR A 261 7.89 -11.99 21.42
N LYS A 262 8.89 -11.11 21.33
CA LYS A 262 9.19 -10.13 22.38
C LYS A 262 8.12 -9.07 22.55
N ASN A 263 7.69 -8.45 21.46
CA ASN A 263 6.83 -7.27 21.52
C ASN A 263 5.35 -7.61 21.72
N GLU A 264 4.91 -8.80 21.29
CA GLU A 264 3.49 -9.15 21.30
C GLU A 264 3.20 -10.39 22.16
N ILE A 265 3.92 -11.52 21.95
CA ILE A 265 3.61 -12.77 22.67
C ILE A 265 3.88 -12.58 24.16
N PHE A 266 5.02 -11.98 24.54
CA PHE A 266 5.33 -11.71 25.95
C PHE A 266 4.24 -10.87 26.62
N ALA A 267 3.81 -9.80 25.98
CA ALA A 267 2.74 -8.95 26.51
C ALA A 267 1.39 -9.68 26.63
N ARG A 268 1.09 -10.59 25.69
CA ARG A 268 -0.13 -11.40 25.72
C ARG A 268 -0.07 -12.47 26.81
N MET A 269 1.05 -13.17 26.95
CA MET A 269 1.25 -14.19 28.01
C MET A 269 1.17 -13.61 29.41
N ARG A 270 1.67 -12.39 29.65
CA ARG A 270 1.50 -11.68 30.94
C ARG A 270 0.03 -11.41 31.29
N ARG A 271 -0.83 -11.17 30.28
CA ARG A 271 -2.25 -10.91 30.48
C ARG A 271 -3.11 -12.17 30.53
N ASP A 272 -2.72 -13.16 29.73
CA ASP A 272 -3.45 -14.40 29.53
C ASP A 272 -2.46 -15.56 29.38
N PRO A 273 -2.14 -16.30 30.51
CA PRO A 273 -1.22 -17.43 30.48
C PRO A 273 -1.70 -18.59 29.57
N SER A 274 -2.96 -18.62 29.18
CA SER A 274 -3.50 -19.63 28.25
C SER A 274 -3.29 -19.27 26.77
N TYR A 275 -2.77 -18.07 26.47
CA TYR A 275 -2.70 -17.54 25.10
C TYR A 275 -1.99 -18.49 24.13
N ILE A 276 -0.81 -19.01 24.48
CA ILE A 276 -0.04 -19.93 23.62
C ILE A 276 -0.86 -21.19 23.28
N SER A 277 -1.44 -21.85 24.29
CA SER A 277 -2.24 -23.06 24.08
C SER A 277 -3.50 -22.78 23.26
N ARG A 278 -4.20 -21.70 23.55
CA ARG A 278 -5.43 -21.29 22.81
C ARG A 278 -5.14 -20.93 21.36
N MET A 279 -3.93 -20.39 21.07
CA MET A 279 -3.49 -20.05 19.73
C MET A 279 -2.81 -21.22 19.02
N HIS A 280 -2.87 -22.43 19.55
CA HIS A 280 -2.21 -23.63 19.01
C HIS A 280 -0.71 -23.40 18.76
N MET A 281 -0.05 -22.74 19.70
CA MET A 281 1.38 -22.48 19.66
C MET A 281 2.11 -23.41 20.63
N ARG A 282 3.38 -23.69 20.32
CA ARG A 282 4.33 -24.41 21.17
C ARG A 282 5.56 -23.56 21.41
N VAL A 283 6.17 -23.73 22.58
CA VAL A 283 7.48 -23.16 22.89
C VAL A 283 8.51 -24.26 22.69
N LEU A 284 9.51 -24.01 21.88
CA LEU A 284 10.54 -24.98 21.50
C LEU A 284 11.91 -24.48 21.94
N GLY A 285 12.68 -25.32 22.58
CA GLY A 285 14.06 -25.06 22.96
C GLY A 285 15.03 -25.13 21.79
N ALA A 286 16.32 -25.12 22.11
CA ALA A 286 17.41 -25.05 21.12
C ALA A 286 17.52 -26.29 20.23
N HIS A 287 17.00 -27.41 20.67
CA HIS A 287 17.01 -28.69 19.95
C HIS A 287 15.59 -29.14 19.54
N ASP A 288 14.67 -28.16 19.35
CA ASP A 288 13.26 -28.39 19.06
C ASP A 288 12.47 -29.20 20.13
N GLU A 289 13.02 -29.36 21.35
CA GLU A 289 12.32 -29.94 22.51
C GLU A 289 11.20 -29.01 22.96
N GLU A 290 10.04 -29.57 23.29
CA GLU A 290 8.90 -28.76 23.75
C GLU A 290 9.10 -28.32 25.20
N ILE A 291 9.04 -27.03 25.43
CA ILE A 291 9.16 -26.39 26.74
C ILE A 291 7.76 -25.99 27.22
N SER A 292 7.45 -26.31 28.50
CA SER A 292 6.19 -25.86 29.09
C SER A 292 6.12 -24.32 29.11
N PRO A 293 5.06 -23.71 28.55
CA PRO A 293 4.88 -22.26 28.61
C PRO A 293 4.89 -21.69 30.05
N GLN A 294 4.52 -22.52 31.05
CA GLN A 294 4.51 -22.15 32.48
C GLN A 294 5.91 -22.04 33.08
N SER A 295 6.91 -22.70 32.49
CA SER A 295 8.30 -22.60 32.93
C SER A 295 9.09 -21.41 32.38
N VAL A 296 8.46 -20.63 31.48
CA VAL A 296 9.06 -19.47 30.83
C VAL A 296 8.74 -18.19 31.63
N ASP A 297 9.77 -17.40 31.91
CA ASP A 297 9.61 -16.06 32.48
C ASP A 297 9.22 -15.05 31.39
N TRP A 298 7.92 -14.85 31.21
CA TRP A 298 7.34 -13.91 30.24
C TRP A 298 7.49 -12.44 30.66
N SER A 299 8.01 -12.16 31.87
CA SER A 299 8.28 -10.80 32.35
C SER A 299 9.69 -10.31 32.00
N SER A 300 10.58 -11.21 31.60
CA SER A 300 11.97 -10.93 31.30
C SER A 300 12.15 -10.02 30.10
N ASP A 301 13.03 -9.03 30.20
CA ASP A 301 13.45 -8.19 29.06
C ASP A 301 14.55 -8.84 28.22
N ARG A 302 15.09 -10.00 28.66
CA ARG A 302 16.13 -10.73 27.95
C ARG A 302 15.59 -11.31 26.63
N SER A 303 16.47 -11.48 25.65
CA SER A 303 16.12 -12.24 24.44
C SER A 303 15.83 -13.68 24.82
N PRO A 304 14.72 -14.26 24.34
CA PRO A 304 14.40 -15.65 24.60
C PRO A 304 15.45 -16.57 23.95
N ASN A 305 15.80 -17.63 24.66
CA ASN A 305 16.61 -18.75 24.16
C ASN A 305 15.72 -19.89 23.60
N PHE A 306 14.49 -19.60 23.29
CA PHE A 306 13.49 -20.51 22.76
C PHE A 306 12.79 -19.89 21.54
N THR A 307 12.10 -20.72 20.79
CA THR A 307 11.30 -20.34 19.62
C THR A 307 9.83 -20.61 19.91
N VAL A 308 8.95 -19.71 19.48
CA VAL A 308 7.50 -19.96 19.46
C VAL A 308 7.11 -20.41 18.06
N ARG A 309 6.41 -21.54 17.95
CA ARG A 309 5.93 -22.11 16.68
C ARG A 309 4.43 -22.37 16.76
N GLN A 310 3.68 -21.83 15.81
CA GLN A 310 2.25 -22.10 15.66
C GLN A 310 2.06 -23.31 14.75
N ASP A 311 1.19 -24.24 15.17
CA ASP A 311 0.87 -25.43 14.41
C ASP A 311 0.04 -25.12 13.17
N SER A 312 0.10 -26.00 12.18
CA SER A 312 -0.74 -25.94 10.98
C SER A 312 -2.22 -26.02 11.35
N GLY A 313 -3.07 -25.31 10.60
CA GLY A 313 -4.51 -25.32 10.81
C GLY A 313 -5.19 -24.04 10.32
N THR A 314 -6.49 -24.00 10.40
CA THR A 314 -7.31 -22.84 9.99
C THR A 314 -7.09 -21.60 10.87
N TRP A 315 -6.51 -21.79 12.04
CA TRP A 315 -6.13 -20.77 13.02
C TRP A 315 -4.73 -20.22 12.81
N ASN A 316 -3.94 -20.85 11.91
CA ASN A 316 -2.56 -20.42 11.67
C ASN A 316 -2.53 -19.02 11.01
N ALA A 317 -1.66 -18.15 11.51
CA ALA A 317 -1.52 -16.80 10.98
C ALA A 317 -1.12 -16.74 9.50
N LEU A 318 -0.45 -17.80 9.00
CA LEU A 318 -0.12 -17.97 7.58
C LEU A 318 -1.25 -18.61 6.76
N GLY A 319 -2.40 -18.90 7.39
CA GLY A 319 -3.46 -19.68 6.76
C GLY A 319 -2.97 -21.07 6.34
N ASN A 320 -3.45 -21.54 5.19
CA ASN A 320 -3.14 -22.89 4.70
C ASN A 320 -2.05 -22.94 3.62
N LEU A 321 -1.47 -21.79 3.26
CA LEU A 321 -0.52 -21.73 2.15
C LEU A 321 0.51 -20.62 2.37
N LYS A 322 1.78 -20.95 2.13
CA LYS A 322 2.90 -20.01 2.11
C LYS A 322 3.64 -20.14 0.78
N ILE A 323 3.99 -19.03 0.18
CA ILE A 323 4.82 -18.93 -1.03
C ILE A 323 6.21 -18.51 -0.56
N ASP A 324 7.17 -19.42 -0.67
CA ASP A 324 8.55 -19.20 -0.24
C ASP A 324 9.35 -18.43 -1.28
N MET A 325 10.02 -17.38 -0.79
CA MET A 325 10.89 -16.49 -1.58
C MET A 325 12.09 -16.06 -0.70
N PRO A 326 13.13 -16.88 -0.54
CA PRO A 326 14.25 -16.58 0.33
C PRO A 326 14.86 -15.20 0.06
N ASN A 327 14.98 -14.37 1.09
CA ASN A 327 15.49 -13.01 1.02
C ASN A 327 16.03 -12.54 2.40
N PRO A 328 16.87 -11.47 2.44
CA PRO A 328 17.49 -11.00 3.70
C PRO A 328 16.50 -10.47 4.74
N TYR A 329 15.29 -10.07 4.31
CA TYR A 329 14.26 -9.50 5.19
C TYR A 329 13.38 -10.56 5.84
N SER A 330 13.53 -11.84 5.45
CA SER A 330 12.68 -12.95 5.92
C SER A 330 11.17 -12.71 5.72
N VAL A 331 10.80 -12.00 4.66
CA VAL A 331 9.41 -11.77 4.26
C VAL A 331 8.99 -12.76 3.16
N TYR A 332 7.69 -13.01 3.06
CA TYR A 332 7.11 -13.94 2.10
C TYR A 332 5.65 -13.59 1.81
N MET A 333 5.04 -14.26 0.84
CA MET A 333 3.60 -14.17 0.57
C MET A 333 2.89 -15.37 1.21
N HIS A 334 1.66 -15.16 1.73
CA HIS A 334 0.92 -16.23 2.40
C HIS A 334 -0.60 -16.00 2.42
N ASP A 335 -1.33 -17.04 2.79
CA ASP A 335 -2.74 -17.00 3.15
C ASP A 335 -2.95 -16.29 4.50
N THR A 336 -4.17 -16.25 5.01
CA THR A 336 -4.50 -15.68 6.31
C THR A 336 -5.80 -16.28 6.85
N ASP A 337 -5.93 -16.34 8.17
CA ASP A 337 -7.17 -16.56 8.89
C ASP A 337 -8.14 -15.36 8.82
N SER A 338 -7.58 -14.16 8.61
CA SER A 338 -8.29 -12.87 8.68
C SER A 338 -8.76 -12.36 7.31
N ARG A 339 -9.40 -13.20 6.49
CA ARG A 339 -9.77 -12.91 5.09
C ARG A 339 -10.71 -11.72 4.90
N ARG A 340 -11.49 -11.34 5.93
CA ARG A 340 -12.38 -10.16 5.87
C ARG A 340 -11.65 -8.86 5.54
N LEU A 341 -10.39 -8.74 5.94
CA LEU A 341 -9.57 -7.55 5.74
C LEU A 341 -9.28 -7.24 4.26
N PHE A 342 -9.43 -8.20 3.37
CA PHE A 342 -9.29 -7.96 1.93
C PHE A 342 -10.44 -7.13 1.33
N ALA A 343 -11.57 -7.02 2.04
CA ALA A 343 -12.69 -6.18 1.64
C ALA A 343 -12.48 -4.70 1.97
N ASP A 344 -11.54 -4.40 2.88
CA ASP A 344 -11.25 -3.04 3.32
C ASP A 344 -10.47 -2.28 2.24
N ASP A 345 -10.66 -0.97 2.17
CA ASP A 345 -9.91 -0.09 1.26
C ASP A 345 -8.48 0.12 1.77
N TYR A 346 -8.29 0.25 3.09
CA TYR A 346 -6.98 0.33 3.73
C TYR A 346 -6.44 -1.07 4.04
N ARG A 347 -5.36 -1.47 3.36
CA ARG A 347 -4.79 -2.82 3.46
C ARG A 347 -3.31 -2.82 3.87
N PHE A 348 -2.96 -1.97 4.83
CA PHE A 348 -1.60 -1.83 5.40
C PHE A 348 -1.64 -2.26 6.87
N ASP A 349 -1.72 -3.59 7.12
CA ASP A 349 -1.96 -4.16 8.47
C ASP A 349 -1.16 -5.44 8.74
N SER A 350 -0.11 -5.74 7.98
CA SER A 350 0.79 -6.85 8.26
C SER A 350 2.05 -6.40 9.02
N HIS A 351 2.92 -7.35 9.34
CA HIS A 351 4.23 -7.13 9.95
C HIS A 351 5.38 -7.16 8.92
N GLY A 352 5.09 -6.80 7.68
CA GLY A 352 6.05 -6.79 6.57
C GLY A 352 5.79 -7.87 5.52
N CYS A 353 5.34 -9.07 5.89
CA CYS A 353 4.91 -10.10 4.94
C CYS A 353 3.65 -9.67 4.18
N THR A 354 3.38 -10.29 3.04
CA THR A 354 2.25 -9.99 2.19
C THR A 354 1.19 -11.08 2.27
N ARG A 355 0.01 -10.76 2.84
CA ARG A 355 -1.15 -11.66 2.78
C ARG A 355 -1.82 -11.51 1.42
N VAL A 356 -2.15 -12.62 0.77
CA VAL A 356 -2.69 -12.62 -0.59
C VAL A 356 -4.13 -13.11 -0.59
N ASP A 357 -5.05 -12.31 -1.14
CA ASP A 357 -6.43 -12.75 -1.39
C ASP A 357 -6.43 -13.82 -2.50
N ASN A 358 -7.28 -14.85 -2.35
CA ASN A 358 -7.34 -15.96 -3.30
C ASN A 358 -5.97 -16.61 -3.60
N VAL A 359 -5.11 -16.72 -2.58
CA VAL A 359 -3.72 -17.20 -2.72
C VAL A 359 -3.60 -18.59 -3.38
N ARG A 360 -4.63 -19.44 -3.27
CA ARG A 360 -4.64 -20.76 -3.92
C ARG A 360 -4.67 -20.67 -5.44
N ASP A 361 -5.34 -19.64 -5.98
CA ASP A 361 -5.35 -19.40 -7.43
C ASP A 361 -3.99 -18.89 -7.89
N LEU A 362 -3.35 -17.99 -7.14
CA LEU A 362 -1.98 -17.56 -7.40
C LEU A 362 -1.00 -18.74 -7.34
N ALA A 363 -1.11 -19.61 -6.32
CA ALA A 363 -0.28 -20.81 -6.22
C ALA A 363 -0.51 -21.79 -7.38
N THR A 364 -1.76 -21.93 -7.84
CA THR A 364 -2.08 -22.73 -9.04
C THR A 364 -1.36 -22.18 -10.26
N TRP A 365 -1.40 -20.85 -10.45
CA TRP A 365 -0.71 -20.20 -11.55
C TRP A 365 0.82 -20.36 -11.45
N ILE A 366 1.41 -20.22 -10.25
CA ILE A 366 2.86 -20.41 -10.04
C ILE A 366 3.29 -21.84 -10.36
N LEU A 367 2.45 -22.84 -10.01
CA LEU A 367 2.75 -24.25 -10.19
C LEU A 367 2.31 -24.83 -11.56
N ASP A 368 1.88 -24.01 -12.49
CA ASP A 368 1.35 -24.46 -13.79
C ASP A 368 2.33 -25.36 -14.56
N ASP A 369 3.64 -25.08 -14.43
CA ASP A 369 4.71 -25.89 -15.05
C ASP A 369 5.12 -27.10 -14.20
N VAL A 370 4.49 -27.36 -13.06
CA VAL A 370 4.84 -28.47 -12.17
C VAL A 370 3.86 -29.63 -12.38
N PRO A 371 4.30 -30.77 -12.96
CA PRO A 371 3.43 -31.88 -13.28
C PRO A 371 2.63 -32.37 -12.05
N GLY A 372 1.34 -32.55 -12.24
CA GLY A 372 0.44 -33.05 -11.19
C GLY A 372 -0.06 -31.98 -10.19
N TRP A 373 0.37 -30.74 -10.32
CA TRP A 373 -0.06 -29.62 -9.47
C TRP A 373 -1.03 -28.69 -10.20
N ASN A 374 -2.29 -28.90 -9.97
CA ASN A 374 -3.38 -28.02 -10.38
C ASN A 374 -4.20 -27.60 -9.12
N ARG A 375 -5.23 -26.82 -9.32
CA ARG A 375 -6.09 -26.36 -8.22
C ARG A 375 -6.65 -27.51 -7.37
N ALA A 376 -7.10 -28.58 -7.98
CA ALA A 376 -7.64 -29.74 -7.25
C ALA A 376 -6.56 -30.43 -6.39
N ALA A 377 -5.34 -30.56 -6.90
CA ALA A 377 -4.21 -31.13 -6.16
C ALA A 377 -3.80 -30.26 -4.97
N ILE A 378 -3.82 -28.93 -5.13
CA ILE A 378 -3.58 -27.97 -4.04
C ILE A 378 -4.65 -28.09 -2.97
N ASP A 379 -5.93 -28.10 -3.36
CA ASP A 379 -7.05 -28.21 -2.43
C ASP A 379 -7.04 -29.55 -1.69
N ALA A 380 -6.70 -30.66 -2.36
CA ALA A 380 -6.52 -31.97 -1.75
C ALA A 380 -5.32 -31.99 -0.77
N GLY A 381 -4.20 -31.37 -1.14
CA GLY A 381 -3.03 -31.24 -0.28
C GLY A 381 -3.32 -30.43 0.97
N ILE A 382 -4.11 -29.37 0.86
CA ILE A 382 -4.55 -28.57 2.01
C ILE A 382 -5.51 -29.38 2.89
N ALA A 383 -6.47 -30.11 2.31
CA ALA A 383 -7.44 -30.93 3.03
C ALA A 383 -6.77 -32.08 3.81
N ALA A 384 -5.60 -32.57 3.37
CA ALA A 384 -4.83 -33.58 4.07
C ALA A 384 -4.29 -33.10 5.44
N GLY A 385 -4.23 -31.77 5.70
CA GLY A 385 -3.83 -31.19 6.99
C GLY A 385 -2.35 -31.37 7.36
N VAL A 386 -1.54 -31.96 6.48
CA VAL A 386 -0.12 -32.24 6.72
C VAL A 386 0.74 -31.24 5.94
N LEU A 387 1.82 -30.74 6.53
CA LEU A 387 2.81 -29.91 5.85
C LEU A 387 3.31 -30.62 4.60
N ARG A 388 3.20 -29.94 3.47
CA ARG A 388 3.75 -30.41 2.20
C ARG A 388 4.43 -29.27 1.48
N ILE A 389 5.69 -29.46 1.11
CA ILE A 389 6.49 -28.49 0.38
C ILE A 389 6.58 -28.94 -1.08
N VAL A 390 6.20 -28.06 -2.00
CA VAL A 390 6.26 -28.25 -3.44
C VAL A 390 7.33 -27.31 -3.99
N ASN A 391 8.49 -27.85 -4.30
CA ASN A 391 9.58 -27.07 -4.89
C ASN A 391 9.31 -26.79 -6.35
N LEU A 392 9.62 -25.57 -6.80
CA LEU A 392 9.58 -25.21 -8.20
C LEU A 392 10.82 -25.78 -8.92
N PRO A 393 10.69 -26.40 -10.08
CA PRO A 393 11.84 -26.86 -10.88
C PRO A 393 12.67 -25.67 -11.38
N HIS A 394 12.01 -24.58 -11.71
CA HIS A 394 12.61 -23.29 -12.09
C HIS A 394 12.13 -22.19 -11.14
N LYS A 395 13.08 -21.47 -10.55
CA LYS A 395 12.75 -20.36 -9.64
C LYS A 395 12.05 -19.26 -10.43
N MET A 396 10.94 -18.75 -9.90
CA MET A 396 10.16 -17.68 -10.54
C MET A 396 10.57 -16.32 -9.99
N PRO A 397 10.94 -15.33 -10.84
CA PRO A 397 11.28 -14.00 -10.37
C PRO A 397 10.09 -13.33 -9.67
N VAL A 398 10.37 -12.61 -8.59
CA VAL A 398 9.40 -11.79 -7.87
C VAL A 398 10.02 -10.47 -7.45
N ALA A 399 9.31 -9.36 -7.72
CA ALA A 399 9.68 -8.03 -7.29
C ALA A 399 8.62 -7.47 -6.34
N TRP A 400 9.05 -6.88 -5.22
CA TRP A 400 8.23 -6.00 -4.40
C TRP A 400 8.71 -4.58 -4.64
N VAL A 401 7.87 -3.79 -5.29
CA VAL A 401 8.17 -2.41 -5.69
C VAL A 401 7.36 -1.42 -4.87
N TYR A 402 7.85 -0.18 -4.77
CA TYR A 402 7.13 0.91 -4.12
C TYR A 402 6.95 2.05 -5.13
N LEU A 403 5.98 1.90 -6.03
CA LEU A 403 5.68 2.88 -7.07
C LEU A 403 4.42 3.66 -6.69
N THR A 404 4.60 4.92 -6.33
CA THR A 404 3.51 5.86 -6.03
C THR A 404 3.00 6.57 -7.27
N GLY A 405 3.80 6.62 -8.34
CA GLY A 405 3.43 7.05 -9.68
C GLY A 405 4.04 6.10 -10.72
N TRP A 406 3.24 5.60 -11.66
CA TRP A 406 3.72 4.78 -12.78
C TRP A 406 2.81 4.95 -14.00
N VAL A 407 3.26 4.43 -15.15
CA VAL A 407 2.54 4.53 -16.40
C VAL A 407 2.37 3.14 -17.00
N THR A 408 1.14 2.77 -17.31
CA THR A 408 0.80 1.53 -18.01
C THR A 408 1.13 1.63 -19.50
N ARG A 409 1.14 0.51 -20.24
CA ARG A 409 1.51 0.48 -21.66
C ARG A 409 0.55 1.28 -22.55
N ASP A 410 -0.70 1.37 -22.15
CA ASP A 410 -1.72 2.20 -22.81
C ASP A 410 -1.55 3.72 -22.56
N GLY A 411 -0.49 4.11 -21.82
CA GLY A 411 -0.19 5.51 -21.50
C GLY A 411 -0.93 6.06 -20.27
N THR A 412 -1.77 5.27 -19.61
CA THR A 412 -2.49 5.73 -18.43
C THR A 412 -1.56 5.94 -17.25
N ILE A 413 -1.51 7.18 -16.74
CA ILE A 413 -0.68 7.54 -15.58
C ILE A 413 -1.45 7.23 -14.31
N GLN A 414 -0.87 6.38 -13.49
CA GLN A 414 -1.44 5.88 -12.24
C GLN A 414 -0.76 6.54 -11.04
N PHE A 415 -1.53 6.81 -9.98
CA PHE A 415 -0.98 7.30 -8.71
C PHE A 415 -1.57 6.56 -7.52
N ARG A 416 -0.76 6.42 -6.46
CA ARG A 416 -1.18 5.89 -5.16
C ARG A 416 -0.66 6.81 -4.05
N GLU A 417 -1.27 6.73 -2.89
CA GLU A 417 -0.82 7.45 -1.71
C GLU A 417 0.54 6.92 -1.23
N ASP A 418 1.44 7.81 -0.83
CA ASP A 418 2.72 7.47 -0.20
C ASP A 418 2.51 7.11 1.27
N VAL A 419 1.96 5.94 1.54
CA VAL A 419 1.53 5.50 2.88
C VAL A 419 2.71 5.41 3.86
N TYR A 420 3.90 5.01 3.39
CA TYR A 420 5.10 4.88 4.23
C TYR A 420 5.95 6.15 4.29
N LYS A 421 5.55 7.23 3.61
CA LYS A 421 6.30 8.49 3.54
C LYS A 421 7.69 8.35 2.93
N HIS A 422 7.85 7.40 2.00
CA HIS A 422 9.12 7.14 1.34
C HIS A 422 9.48 8.20 0.29
N ASP A 423 8.50 8.82 -0.37
CA ASP A 423 8.72 9.92 -1.31
C ASP A 423 9.21 11.17 -0.57
N GLU A 424 8.61 11.49 0.59
CA GLU A 424 9.08 12.58 1.46
C GLU A 424 10.50 12.36 2.00
N ALA A 425 10.89 11.10 2.22
CA ALA A 425 12.22 10.76 2.70
C ALA A 425 13.29 10.97 1.63
N LEU A 426 13.00 10.65 0.36
CA LEU A 426 13.89 10.92 -0.77
C LEU A 426 14.11 12.40 -0.97
N ASP A 427 13.05 13.22 -0.96
CA ASP A 427 13.15 14.69 -1.03
C ASP A 427 14.07 15.26 0.07
N ARG A 428 13.93 14.79 1.31
CA ARG A 428 14.76 15.26 2.43
C ARG A 428 16.23 14.88 2.28
N ASN A 429 16.51 13.68 1.78
CA ASN A 429 17.88 13.23 1.54
C ASN A 429 18.54 14.04 0.43
N ALA A 430 17.83 14.27 -0.69
CA ALA A 430 18.33 15.10 -1.78
C ALA A 430 18.63 16.55 -1.33
N LEU A 431 17.77 17.14 -0.47
CA LEU A 431 18.01 18.46 0.11
C LEU A 431 19.18 18.46 1.09
N ALA A 432 19.37 17.41 1.88
CA ALA A 432 20.48 17.27 2.81
C ALA A 432 21.81 17.12 2.06
N ASP A 433 21.85 16.31 1.00
CA ASP A 433 23.03 16.13 0.13
C ASP A 433 23.41 17.41 -0.60
N ALA A 434 22.42 18.14 -1.11
CA ALA A 434 22.64 19.46 -1.72
C ALA A 434 23.18 20.48 -0.71
N ALA A 435 22.68 20.50 0.52
CA ALA A 435 23.15 21.39 1.59
C ALA A 435 24.56 21.02 2.08
N ALA A 436 24.93 19.74 2.00
CA ALA A 436 26.28 19.26 2.33
C ALA A 436 27.32 19.52 1.22
N GLY A 437 26.92 20.16 0.09
CA GLY A 437 27.82 20.47 -1.03
C GLY A 437 28.20 19.26 -1.90
N GLY A 438 27.50 18.17 -1.74
CA GLY A 438 27.74 16.92 -2.45
C GLY A 438 26.81 16.70 -3.65
N PHE A 439 27.04 17.40 -4.74
CA PHE A 439 26.48 16.94 -6.03
C PHE A 439 27.37 15.83 -6.56
N VAL A 440 27.16 14.60 -6.10
CA VAL A 440 27.71 13.41 -6.74
C VAL A 440 26.70 12.98 -7.80
N ALA A 441 26.99 13.33 -9.06
CA ALA A 441 26.27 12.75 -10.18
C ALA A 441 26.36 11.22 -10.06
N PRO A 442 25.27 10.48 -10.26
CA PRO A 442 25.33 9.01 -10.26
C PRO A 442 26.29 8.55 -11.37
N VAL A 443 27.39 7.95 -10.95
CA VAL A 443 28.35 7.34 -11.87
C VAL A 443 27.65 6.12 -12.50
N PRO A 444 27.52 6.06 -13.84
CA PRO A 444 27.03 4.86 -14.49
C PRO A 444 27.97 3.70 -14.09
N ARG A 445 27.43 2.67 -13.45
CA ARG A 445 28.18 1.43 -13.23
C ARG A 445 28.37 0.78 -14.58
N ASP A 446 29.60 0.72 -15.08
CA ASP A 446 29.97 -0.05 -16.24
C ASP A 446 29.44 -1.48 -16.09
N VAL A 447 28.61 -1.88 -17.03
CA VAL A 447 28.17 -3.26 -17.20
C VAL A 447 29.40 -4.07 -17.62
N LYS A 448 30.13 -4.63 -16.66
CA LYS A 448 31.13 -5.65 -16.94
C LYS A 448 30.40 -6.88 -17.45
N GLN A 449 30.56 -7.15 -18.74
CA GLN A 449 30.27 -8.42 -19.35
C GLN A 449 30.83 -9.57 -18.49
N VAL A 450 29.94 -10.37 -17.91
CA VAL A 450 30.30 -11.69 -17.42
C VAL A 450 30.19 -12.66 -18.61
N SER A 451 31.22 -12.69 -19.43
CA SER A 451 31.52 -13.83 -20.29
C SER A 451 32.46 -14.76 -19.50
N ASN A 452 32.14 -16.05 -19.54
CA ASN A 452 32.87 -17.22 -19.07
C ASN A 452 32.58 -17.73 -17.65
N LEU A 453 31.65 -18.66 -17.60
CA LEU A 453 31.76 -19.86 -16.75
C LEU A 453 31.02 -21.01 -17.43
N ASP A 454 31.59 -21.44 -18.58
CA ASP A 454 31.54 -22.84 -19.00
C ASP A 454 32.83 -23.50 -18.55
N SER A 455 32.75 -24.75 -18.10
CA SER A 455 33.79 -25.71 -17.74
C SER A 455 34.32 -25.68 -16.29
N ARG A 456 33.61 -26.38 -15.37
CA ARG A 456 34.17 -27.60 -14.69
C ARG A 456 33.12 -28.25 -13.82
#